data_f938a994d5e737e2deeeaf0205a0569a
#
_entry.id   f938a994d5e737e2deeeaf0205a0569a
#
_cell.length_a   1.000
_cell.length_b   1.000
_cell.length_c   1.000
_cell.angle_alpha   90.00
_cell.angle_beta   90.00
_cell.angle_gamma   90.00
#
_symmetry.space_group_name_H-M   'P 1'
#
loop_
_entity.id
_entity.type
_entity.pdbx_description
1 polymer ?
#
loop_
_entity_poly.entity_id
_entity_poly.type
_entity_poly.pdbx_seq_one_letter_code
_entity_poly.pdbx_strand_id
1 'polypeptide(L)'
;MKKIYYILSALFLCLTATSAQEAGKTVVIKTNVGTMKAILYDDVPNHTRTFIERAKRGDFNGTLFTRVLPEFMIQGGAPDSKNAPAGAKCGFGDPSAEIPPEINEKYFHKKGALAAPRQPDDINPQKKSDMSQFFIVQGKVYRETELDTLERTANYPARQKALKEFYAPVRAELNMI
;
A
#
# COMPACT_ATOMS: atom_id res chain seq x y z
N MET A 1 12.15 -37.13 -63.74
CA MET A 1 12.73 -36.16 -62.75
C MET A 1 11.58 -35.56 -61.98
N LYS A 2 11.37 -36.03 -60.75
CA LYS A 2 10.26 -35.58 -59.87
C LYS A 2 10.83 -34.52 -58.93
N LYS A 3 10.32 -33.29 -59.01
CA LYS A 3 10.68 -32.21 -58.09
C LYS A 3 9.83 -32.34 -56.83
N ILE A 4 10.49 -32.57 -55.69
CA ILE A 4 9.87 -32.61 -54.36
C ILE A 4 9.87 -31.18 -53.82
N TYR A 5 8.68 -30.60 -53.60
CA TYR A 5 8.52 -29.31 -52.96
C TYR A 5 8.41 -29.56 -51.43
N TYR A 6 9.41 -29.12 -50.66
CA TYR A 6 9.33 -29.06 -49.23
C TYR A 6 8.54 -27.80 -48.83
N ILE A 7 7.34 -28.00 -48.31
CA ILE A 7 6.55 -26.92 -47.70
C ILE A 7 7.06 -26.79 -46.26
N LEU A 8 7.83 -25.73 -46.00
CA LEU A 8 8.27 -25.38 -44.64
C LEU A 8 7.10 -24.65 -43.94
N SER A 9 6.34 -25.40 -43.14
CA SER A 9 5.30 -24.84 -42.29
C SER A 9 5.97 -24.19 -41.08
N ALA A 10 6.14 -22.87 -41.13
CA ALA A 10 6.57 -22.10 -39.98
C ALA A 10 5.42 -22.00 -38.94
N LEU A 11 5.47 -22.85 -37.93
CA LEU A 11 4.59 -22.79 -36.78
C LEU A 11 4.97 -21.55 -35.95
N PHE A 12 4.25 -20.46 -36.21
CA PHE A 12 4.37 -19.23 -35.41
C PHE A 12 3.72 -19.49 -34.04
N LEU A 13 4.54 -19.92 -33.06
CA LEU A 13 4.13 -20.10 -31.70
C LEU A 13 3.95 -18.70 -31.07
N CYS A 14 2.73 -18.20 -31.12
CA CYS A 14 2.33 -16.97 -30.43
C CYS A 14 2.40 -17.24 -28.91
N LEU A 15 3.57 -16.95 -28.29
CA LEU A 15 3.65 -16.88 -26.83
C LEU A 15 2.81 -15.68 -26.40
N THR A 16 1.54 -15.92 -26.11
CA THR A 16 0.77 -15.00 -25.27
C THR A 16 1.40 -15.08 -23.88
N ALA A 17 2.20 -14.08 -23.55
CA ALA A 17 2.59 -13.84 -22.16
C ALA A 17 1.32 -13.53 -21.37
N THR A 18 0.66 -14.57 -20.87
CA THR A 18 -0.30 -14.45 -19.79
C THR A 18 0.51 -13.92 -18.62
N SER A 19 0.38 -12.63 -18.32
CA SER A 19 0.81 -12.12 -17.03
C SER A 19 0.10 -12.99 -16.00
N ALA A 20 0.85 -13.85 -15.30
CA ALA A 20 0.34 -14.58 -14.15
C ALA A 20 -0.12 -13.51 -13.17
N GLN A 21 -1.41 -13.26 -13.13
CA GLN A 21 -2.04 -12.45 -12.11
C GLN A 21 -1.74 -13.18 -10.81
N GLU A 22 -0.94 -12.55 -9.94
CA GLU A 22 -0.61 -13.12 -8.63
C GLU A 22 -1.92 -13.58 -7.99
N ALA A 23 -2.01 -14.89 -7.74
CA ALA A 23 -3.22 -15.53 -7.23
C ALA A 23 -3.40 -15.18 -5.76
N GLY A 24 -3.73 -13.93 -5.48
CA GLY A 24 -4.04 -13.44 -4.15
C GLY A 24 -5.44 -13.85 -3.70
N LYS A 25 -5.64 -13.90 -2.39
CA LYS A 25 -6.94 -14.19 -1.79
C LYS A 25 -7.88 -13.01 -1.96
N THR A 26 -9.06 -13.24 -2.52
CA THR A 26 -10.07 -12.19 -2.70
C THR A 26 -10.92 -12.04 -1.45
N VAL A 27 -11.10 -10.81 -1.01
CA VAL A 27 -12.04 -10.42 0.05
C VAL A 27 -13.12 -9.51 -0.50
N VAL A 28 -14.32 -9.62 0.07
CA VAL A 28 -15.49 -8.82 -0.31
C VAL A 28 -15.91 -7.98 0.89
N ILE A 29 -15.88 -6.66 0.73
CA ILE A 29 -16.32 -5.69 1.75
C ILE A 29 -17.68 -5.17 1.33
N LYS A 30 -18.73 -5.56 2.07
CA LYS A 30 -20.10 -5.11 1.85
C LYS A 30 -20.40 -3.95 2.80
N THR A 31 -20.91 -2.86 2.25
CA THR A 31 -21.32 -1.67 3.00
C THR A 31 -22.75 -1.29 2.67
N ASN A 32 -23.33 -0.38 3.42
CA ASN A 32 -24.66 0.18 3.15
C ASN A 32 -24.72 1.02 1.85
N VAL A 33 -23.58 1.41 1.30
CA VAL A 33 -23.50 2.24 0.07
C VAL A 33 -22.92 1.47 -1.13
N GLY A 34 -22.55 0.19 -0.96
CA GLY A 34 -22.04 -0.62 -2.05
C GLY A 34 -21.10 -1.73 -1.62
N THR A 35 -20.59 -2.47 -2.60
CA THR A 35 -19.72 -3.63 -2.40
C THR A 35 -18.38 -3.38 -3.10
N MET A 36 -17.30 -3.62 -2.38
CA MET A 36 -15.93 -3.57 -2.89
C MET A 36 -15.31 -4.96 -2.89
N LYS A 37 -14.40 -5.21 -3.82
CA LYS A 37 -13.58 -6.42 -3.86
C LYS A 37 -12.11 -6.01 -3.79
N ALA A 38 -11.34 -6.69 -2.96
CA ALA A 38 -9.90 -6.48 -2.83
C ALA A 38 -9.16 -7.82 -2.95
N ILE A 39 -7.95 -7.77 -3.49
CA ILE A 39 -7.03 -8.90 -3.56
C ILE A 39 -5.98 -8.67 -2.47
N LEU A 40 -5.79 -9.65 -1.60
CA LEU A 40 -4.74 -9.66 -0.59
C LEU A 40 -3.52 -10.36 -1.17
N TYR A 41 -2.34 -9.79 -0.97
CA TYR A 41 -1.10 -10.30 -1.52
C TYR A 41 -0.50 -11.41 -0.65
N ASP A 42 0.02 -12.46 -1.29
CA ASP A 42 0.58 -13.62 -0.58
C ASP A 42 2.01 -13.38 -0.06
N ASP A 43 2.72 -12.40 -0.62
CA ASP A 43 4.08 -12.01 -0.20
C ASP A 43 4.13 -11.04 0.99
N VAL A 44 2.97 -10.74 1.60
CA VAL A 44 2.82 -10.12 2.93
C VAL A 44 1.99 -11.05 3.84
N PRO A 45 2.52 -12.24 4.18
CA PRO A 45 1.74 -13.35 4.71
C PRO A 45 1.11 -13.08 6.08
N ASN A 46 1.75 -12.32 6.96
CA ASN A 46 1.20 -12.02 8.29
C ASN A 46 0.01 -11.08 8.20
N HIS A 47 0.10 -10.02 7.38
CA HIS A 47 -1.01 -9.11 7.14
C HIS A 47 -2.18 -9.83 6.48
N THR A 48 -1.92 -10.58 5.43
CA THR A 48 -2.95 -11.35 4.71
C THR A 48 -3.64 -12.36 5.61
N ARG A 49 -2.89 -13.15 6.37
CA ARG A 49 -3.44 -14.14 7.32
C ARG A 49 -4.28 -13.47 8.39
N THR A 50 -3.73 -12.46 9.07
CA THR A 50 -4.42 -11.79 10.17
C THR A 50 -5.69 -11.10 9.71
N PHE A 51 -5.66 -10.43 8.54
CA PHE A 51 -6.87 -9.82 7.98
C PHE A 51 -7.97 -10.85 7.70
N ILE A 52 -7.61 -12.00 7.10
CA ILE A 52 -8.56 -13.09 6.80
C ILE A 52 -9.13 -13.70 8.07
N GLU A 53 -8.31 -13.95 9.08
CA GLU A 53 -8.76 -14.50 10.37
C GLU A 53 -9.75 -13.57 11.05
N ARG A 54 -9.47 -12.26 11.08
CA ARG A 54 -10.39 -11.26 11.63
C ARG A 54 -11.69 -11.16 10.83
N ALA A 55 -11.59 -11.18 9.51
CA ALA A 55 -12.78 -11.16 8.65
C ALA A 55 -13.65 -12.40 8.88
N LYS A 56 -13.05 -13.60 9.02
CA LYS A 56 -13.77 -14.85 9.31
C LYS A 56 -14.45 -14.85 10.68
N ARG A 57 -13.83 -14.22 11.70
CA ARG A 57 -14.45 -14.05 13.02
C ARG A 57 -15.58 -13.02 13.01
N GLY A 58 -15.70 -12.22 11.93
CA GLY A 58 -16.67 -11.14 11.85
C GLY A 58 -16.28 -9.88 12.64
N ASP A 59 -14.98 -9.70 12.92
CA ASP A 59 -14.47 -8.55 13.68
C ASP A 59 -14.88 -7.22 13.02
N PHE A 60 -14.86 -7.17 11.69
CA PHE A 60 -15.20 -5.99 10.90
C PHE A 60 -16.70 -5.79 10.68
N ASN A 61 -17.54 -6.77 11.02
CA ASN A 61 -18.98 -6.67 10.78
C ASN A 61 -19.64 -5.66 11.72
N GLY A 62 -20.42 -4.74 11.17
CA GLY A 62 -21.11 -3.68 11.91
C GLY A 62 -20.22 -2.55 12.39
N THR A 63 -18.94 -2.51 11.97
CA THR A 63 -18.05 -1.39 12.24
C THR A 63 -18.30 -0.24 11.25
N LEU A 64 -17.82 0.96 11.59
CA LEU A 64 -17.99 2.17 10.80
C LEU A 64 -16.69 2.57 10.10
N PHE A 65 -16.82 3.33 9.01
CA PHE A 65 -15.74 4.16 8.52
C PHE A 65 -15.65 5.41 9.40
N THR A 66 -14.73 5.39 10.35
CA THR A 66 -14.58 6.41 11.39
C THR A 66 -13.77 7.61 10.96
N ARG A 67 -12.98 7.47 9.89
CA ARG A 67 -12.16 8.54 9.36
C ARG A 67 -12.27 8.56 7.83
N VAL A 68 -12.75 9.69 7.30
CA VAL A 68 -12.93 9.89 5.86
C VAL A 68 -12.27 11.22 5.49
N LEU A 69 -11.19 11.15 4.71
CA LEU A 69 -10.44 12.31 4.26
C LEU A 69 -10.45 12.38 2.74
N PRO A 70 -11.02 13.44 2.16
CA PRO A 70 -10.99 13.66 0.71
C PRO A 70 -9.56 13.66 0.18
N GLU A 71 -9.37 13.16 -1.04
CA GLU A 71 -8.07 13.06 -1.72
C GLU A 71 -7.02 12.23 -0.97
N PHE A 72 -7.40 11.53 0.09
CA PHE A 72 -6.50 10.69 0.87
C PHE A 72 -7.04 9.26 1.02
N MET A 73 -7.95 9.01 1.99
CA MET A 73 -8.42 7.65 2.28
C MET A 73 -9.72 7.62 3.08
N ILE A 74 -10.33 6.44 3.15
CA ILE A 74 -11.36 6.09 4.12
C ILE A 74 -10.82 4.98 5.04
N GLN A 75 -10.97 5.14 6.36
CA GLN A 75 -10.50 4.19 7.37
C GLN A 75 -11.66 3.69 8.23
N GLY A 76 -11.68 2.38 8.46
CA GLY A 76 -12.73 1.73 9.23
C GLY A 76 -12.26 0.43 9.87
N GLY A 77 -13.19 -0.33 10.43
CA GLY A 77 -12.92 -1.62 11.06
C GLY A 77 -12.67 -1.55 12.57
N ALA A 78 -12.48 -0.37 13.15
CA ALA A 78 -12.19 -0.20 14.56
C ALA A 78 -13.26 -0.86 15.45
N PRO A 79 -12.87 -1.73 16.42
CA PRO A 79 -13.82 -2.47 17.26
C PRO A 79 -14.76 -1.57 18.07
N ASP A 80 -14.26 -0.43 18.55
CA ASP A 80 -14.99 0.57 19.32
C ASP A 80 -16.06 1.31 18.50
N SER A 81 -16.02 1.19 17.16
CA SER A 81 -17.04 1.74 16.27
C SER A 81 -18.24 0.83 16.08
N LYS A 82 -18.16 -0.42 16.55
CA LYS A 82 -19.25 -1.39 16.38
C LYS A 82 -20.47 -0.99 17.18
N ASN A 83 -21.59 -0.77 16.49
CA ASN A 83 -22.83 -0.29 17.08
C ASN A 83 -22.70 1.05 17.83
N ALA A 84 -21.72 1.86 17.52
CA ALA A 84 -21.51 3.16 18.12
C ALA A 84 -22.70 4.10 17.84
N PRO A 85 -23.25 4.80 18.84
CA PRO A 85 -24.31 5.76 18.64
C PRO A 85 -23.81 6.99 17.87
N ALA A 86 -24.72 7.71 17.24
CA ALA A 86 -24.38 8.95 16.54
C ALA A 86 -23.65 9.94 17.45
N GLY A 87 -22.53 10.49 16.98
CA GLY A 87 -21.69 11.44 17.72
C GLY A 87 -20.68 10.80 18.68
N ALA A 88 -20.66 9.47 18.83
CA ALA A 88 -19.64 8.80 19.62
C ALA A 88 -18.24 8.99 19.03
N LYS A 89 -17.26 9.27 19.89
CA LYS A 89 -15.85 9.23 19.50
C LYS A 89 -15.41 7.77 19.43
N CYS A 90 -14.98 7.33 18.26
CA CYS A 90 -14.52 5.96 18.01
C CYS A 90 -13.42 5.97 16.93
N GLY A 91 -12.83 4.82 16.67
CA GLY A 91 -11.75 4.69 15.72
C GLY A 91 -10.36 4.64 16.35
N PHE A 92 -10.27 4.32 17.66
CA PHE A 92 -9.00 4.24 18.37
C PHE A 92 -8.22 2.97 18.10
N GLY A 93 -8.87 1.94 17.55
CA GLY A 93 -8.25 0.66 17.28
C GLY A 93 -8.06 -0.22 18.51
N ASP A 94 -7.22 -1.24 18.37
CA ASP A 94 -6.90 -2.19 19.43
C ASP A 94 -5.38 -2.45 19.45
N PRO A 95 -4.64 -1.93 20.43
CA PRO A 95 -3.20 -2.14 20.53
C PRO A 95 -2.78 -3.61 20.60
N SER A 96 -3.66 -4.51 21.07
CA SER A 96 -3.38 -5.95 21.12
C SER A 96 -3.38 -6.61 19.73
N ALA A 97 -3.89 -5.89 18.73
CA ALA A 97 -3.96 -6.34 17.35
C ALA A 97 -2.76 -5.91 16.50
N GLU A 98 -1.73 -5.33 17.10
CA GLU A 98 -0.53 -4.91 16.39
C GLU A 98 0.32 -6.10 15.94
N ILE A 99 0.81 -6.02 14.69
CA ILE A 99 1.76 -6.99 14.14
C ILE A 99 3.00 -6.28 13.58
N PRO A 100 4.14 -6.98 13.46
CA PRO A 100 5.33 -6.43 12.79
C PRO A 100 5.03 -5.97 11.37
N PRO A 101 5.73 -4.94 10.88
CA PRO A 101 5.54 -4.44 9.51
C PRO A 101 6.01 -5.46 8.47
N GLU A 102 5.32 -5.50 7.34
CA GLU A 102 5.72 -6.22 6.12
C GLU A 102 5.76 -5.21 4.96
N ILE A 103 6.63 -4.19 5.10
CA ILE A 103 6.77 -3.12 4.10
C ILE A 103 7.48 -3.69 2.87
N ASN A 104 6.84 -3.57 1.71
CA ASN A 104 7.35 -4.06 0.44
C ASN A 104 7.26 -2.94 -0.61
N GLU A 105 8.36 -2.64 -1.27
CA GLU A 105 8.47 -1.56 -2.27
C GLU A 105 7.57 -1.77 -3.50
N LYS A 106 7.14 -3.01 -3.78
CA LYS A 106 6.16 -3.30 -4.83
C LYS A 106 4.78 -2.70 -4.53
N TYR A 107 4.44 -2.53 -3.24
CA TYR A 107 3.10 -2.16 -2.79
C TYR A 107 3.09 -0.78 -2.15
N PHE A 108 2.87 0.23 -2.96
CA PHE A 108 2.66 1.58 -2.47
C PHE A 108 1.16 1.93 -2.40
N HIS A 109 0.83 2.98 -1.68
CA HIS A 109 -0.54 3.42 -1.42
C HIS A 109 -1.18 4.09 -2.64
N LYS A 110 -1.29 3.37 -3.76
CA LYS A 110 -2.03 3.84 -4.94
C LYS A 110 -3.53 3.81 -4.70
N LYS A 111 -4.29 4.54 -5.53
CA LYS A 111 -5.76 4.52 -5.49
C LYS A 111 -6.30 3.07 -5.51
N GLY A 112 -7.20 2.77 -4.56
CA GLY A 112 -7.78 1.44 -4.37
C GLY A 112 -6.95 0.49 -3.51
N ALA A 113 -5.76 0.87 -3.03
CA ALA A 113 -5.00 0.03 -2.11
C ALA A 113 -5.76 -0.15 -0.79
N LEU A 114 -5.88 -1.42 -0.34
CA LEU A 114 -6.33 -1.80 0.99
C LEU A 114 -5.10 -2.00 1.87
N ALA A 115 -5.00 -1.27 2.95
CA ALA A 115 -3.81 -1.27 3.81
C ALA A 115 -4.17 -1.21 5.30
N ALA A 116 -3.23 -1.64 6.14
CA ALA A 116 -3.33 -1.53 7.59
C ALA A 116 -2.78 -0.19 8.07
N PRO A 117 -3.50 0.55 8.94
CA PRO A 117 -2.99 1.76 9.54
C PRO A 117 -1.90 1.46 10.58
N ARG A 118 -1.11 2.48 10.89
CA ARG A 118 -0.13 2.46 11.97
C ARG A 118 -0.01 3.85 12.61
N GLN A 119 0.49 3.90 13.81
CA GLN A 119 0.85 5.14 14.47
C GLN A 119 2.11 5.77 13.82
N PRO A 120 2.30 7.10 13.94
CA PRO A 120 3.50 7.79 13.49
C PRO A 120 4.79 7.24 14.13
N ASP A 121 5.93 7.50 13.51
CA ASP A 121 7.22 6.92 13.90
C ASP A 121 7.72 7.34 15.29
N ASP A 122 7.32 8.51 15.77
CA ASP A 122 7.60 9.01 17.12
C ASP A 122 6.87 8.21 18.22
N ILE A 123 5.69 7.68 17.93
CA ILE A 123 4.88 6.84 18.83
C ILE A 123 5.19 5.36 18.60
N ASN A 124 5.40 4.98 17.35
CA ASN A 124 5.59 3.60 16.92
C ASN A 124 6.87 3.46 16.07
N PRO A 125 8.05 3.55 16.69
CA PRO A 125 9.34 3.45 15.98
C PRO A 125 9.55 2.09 15.33
N GLN A 126 8.86 1.05 15.80
CA GLN A 126 8.89 -0.29 15.22
C GLN A 126 7.99 -0.42 13.98
N LYS A 127 7.22 0.62 13.63
CA LYS A 127 6.31 0.67 12.48
C LYS A 127 5.27 -0.47 12.43
N LYS A 128 4.88 -0.99 13.60
CA LYS A 128 3.85 -2.04 13.71
C LYS A 128 2.53 -1.58 13.08
N SER A 129 1.84 -2.50 12.44
CA SER A 129 0.53 -2.27 11.83
C SER A 129 -0.58 -2.64 12.80
N ASP A 130 -1.60 -1.78 12.92
CA ASP A 130 -2.84 -2.07 13.66
C ASP A 130 -3.79 -2.88 12.75
N MET A 131 -3.90 -4.17 13.02
CA MET A 131 -4.75 -5.09 12.25
C MET A 131 -6.22 -5.07 12.72
N SER A 132 -6.57 -4.28 13.72
CA SER A 132 -7.98 -4.08 14.10
C SER A 132 -8.73 -3.15 13.15
N GLN A 133 -8.00 -2.44 12.32
CA GLN A 133 -8.51 -1.48 11.36
C GLN A 133 -7.93 -1.71 9.97
N PHE A 134 -8.52 -1.08 8.99
CA PHE A 134 -8.00 -0.98 7.63
C PHE A 134 -8.34 0.37 7.03
N PHE A 135 -7.61 0.77 5.99
CA PHE A 135 -8.00 1.91 5.18
C PHE A 135 -7.94 1.59 3.69
N ILE A 136 -8.74 2.33 2.92
CA ILE A 136 -8.77 2.24 1.47
C ILE A 136 -8.37 3.58 0.91
N VAL A 137 -7.37 3.58 0.06
CA VAL A 137 -6.81 4.80 -0.52
C VAL A 137 -7.73 5.34 -1.60
N GLN A 138 -8.18 6.58 -1.46
CA GLN A 138 -8.78 7.36 -2.54
C GLN A 138 -7.69 8.00 -3.39
N GLY A 139 -6.71 8.62 -2.74
CA GLY A 139 -5.61 9.34 -3.35
C GLY A 139 -6.02 10.62 -4.06
N LYS A 140 -5.02 11.43 -4.39
CA LYS A 140 -5.13 12.64 -5.20
C LYS A 140 -4.64 12.32 -6.62
N VAL A 141 -5.25 12.94 -7.61
CA VAL A 141 -4.72 12.96 -8.99
C VAL A 141 -3.75 14.14 -9.08
N TYR A 142 -2.50 13.84 -9.35
CA TYR A 142 -1.45 14.86 -9.50
C TYR A 142 -1.26 15.22 -10.97
N ARG A 143 -0.99 16.49 -11.25
CA ARG A 143 -0.49 16.95 -12.54
C ARG A 143 1.02 16.72 -12.61
N GLU A 144 1.59 16.61 -13.81
CA GLU A 144 3.03 16.42 -13.99
C GLU A 144 3.88 17.45 -13.22
N THR A 145 3.50 18.73 -13.27
CA THR A 145 4.21 19.79 -12.55
C THR A 145 4.17 19.65 -11.02
N GLU A 146 3.10 19.03 -10.47
CA GLU A 146 3.01 18.72 -9.05
C GLU A 146 3.90 17.52 -8.71
N LEU A 147 3.97 16.51 -9.59
CA LEU A 147 4.87 15.34 -9.43
C LEU A 147 6.33 15.78 -9.44
N ASP A 148 6.75 16.63 -10.39
CA ASP A 148 8.10 17.21 -10.46
C ASP A 148 8.47 17.95 -9.17
N THR A 149 7.50 18.67 -8.60
CA THR A 149 7.70 19.41 -7.35
C THR A 149 7.87 18.47 -6.17
N LEU A 150 7.03 17.42 -6.08
CA LEU A 150 7.10 16.40 -5.04
C LEU A 150 8.43 15.63 -5.10
N GLU A 151 8.86 15.24 -6.31
CA GLU A 151 10.14 14.56 -6.50
C GLU A 151 11.32 15.41 -6.05
N ARG A 152 11.37 16.68 -6.48
CA ARG A 152 12.40 17.62 -6.03
C ARG A 152 12.41 17.78 -4.52
N THR A 153 11.24 17.90 -3.89
CA THR A 153 11.11 18.06 -2.43
C THR A 153 11.51 16.80 -1.70
N ALA A 154 11.08 15.63 -2.14
CA ALA A 154 11.42 14.35 -1.52
C ALA A 154 12.92 14.06 -1.58
N ASN A 155 13.56 14.39 -2.71
CA ASN A 155 14.99 14.16 -2.93
C ASN A 155 15.90 15.26 -2.35
N TYR A 156 15.33 16.38 -1.92
CA TYR A 156 16.10 17.52 -1.44
C TYR A 156 17.06 17.19 -0.28
N PRO A 157 16.65 16.46 0.79
CA PRO A 157 17.55 16.10 1.88
C PRO A 157 18.72 15.21 1.44
N ALA A 158 18.45 14.21 0.59
CA ALA A 158 19.48 13.32 0.05
C ALA A 158 20.47 14.08 -0.83
N ARG A 159 19.97 14.97 -1.68
CA ARG A 159 20.79 15.85 -2.54
C ARG A 159 21.65 16.79 -1.71
N GLN A 160 21.11 17.39 -0.64
CA GLN A 160 21.87 18.27 0.25
C GLN A 160 22.98 17.50 0.99
N LYS A 161 22.69 16.27 1.42
CA LYS A 161 23.69 15.39 2.04
C LYS A 161 24.82 15.08 1.06
N ALA A 162 24.50 14.65 -0.15
CA ALA A 162 25.49 14.33 -1.19
C ALA A 162 26.35 15.54 -1.56
N LEU A 163 25.77 16.74 -1.67
CA LEU A 163 26.50 17.98 -1.91
C LEU A 163 27.45 18.32 -0.76
N LYS A 164 27.02 18.16 0.49
CA LYS A 164 27.90 18.40 1.66
C LYS A 164 29.08 17.44 1.67
N GLU A 165 28.84 16.16 1.41
CA GLU A 165 29.88 15.14 1.33
C GLU A 165 30.87 15.42 0.19
N PHE A 166 30.37 15.81 -0.98
CA PHE A 166 31.21 16.15 -2.14
C PHE A 166 32.12 17.37 -1.89
N TYR A 167 31.61 18.42 -1.23
CA TYR A 167 32.35 19.63 -0.97
C TYR A 167 33.17 19.62 0.34
N ALA A 168 32.98 18.61 1.20
CA ALA A 168 33.69 18.52 2.48
C ALA A 168 35.23 18.56 2.32
N PRO A 169 35.87 17.79 1.41
CA PRO A 169 37.33 17.84 1.21
C PRO A 169 37.80 19.20 0.71
N VAL A 170 37.08 19.81 -0.25
CA VAL A 170 37.43 21.14 -0.79
C VAL A 170 37.39 22.22 0.29
N ARG A 171 36.42 22.17 1.21
CA ARG A 171 36.35 23.08 2.36
C ARG A 171 37.52 22.90 3.31
N ALA A 172 37.93 21.64 3.54
CA ALA A 172 39.09 21.36 4.41
C ALA A 172 40.37 21.96 3.82
N GLU A 173 40.57 21.88 2.51
CA GLU A 173 41.74 22.50 1.83
C GLU A 173 41.70 24.01 1.90
N LEU A 174 40.53 24.65 1.70
CA LEU A 174 40.40 26.11 1.77
C LEU A 174 40.61 26.70 3.18
N ASN A 175 40.31 25.93 4.23
CA ASN A 175 40.52 26.35 5.62
C ASN A 175 41.96 26.13 6.12
N MET A 176 42.84 25.54 5.31
CA MET A 176 44.26 25.36 5.61
C MET A 176 45.17 26.46 5.00
N ILE A 177 44.58 27.42 4.29
CA ILE A 177 45.24 28.62 3.76
C ILE A 177 44.91 29.80 4.66
#